data_cc0c3ef14d044ba8f0bda1e194a3214e
#
_entry.id   cc0c3ef14d044ba8f0bda1e194a3214e
#
_cell.length_a   1.000
_cell.length_b   1.000
_cell.length_c   1.000
_cell.angle_alpha   90.00
_cell.angle_beta   90.00
_cell.angle_gamma   90.00
#
_symmetry.space_group_name_H-M   'P 1'
#
loop_
_entity.id
_entity.type
_entity.pdbx_description
1 polymer ?
#
loop_
_entity_poly.entity_id
_entity_poly.type
_entity_poly.pdbx_seq_one_letter_code
_entity_poly.pdbx_strand_id
1 'polypeptide(L)'
;MKKSSFNYNELIDCANGKLFGPGNAKLTSPPMLMFDRITEITESEGFYKKGSMKAELDIKDNLWFFDCHFKEDPVMPGCLGLDAMWQLVGFFLGWLGNPGRGRALGVSTVKFTGEVLKNVKMATYEIDMKRILVKGETLSLIHI
;
A
#
# COMPACT_ATOMS: atom_id res chain seq x y z
N MET A 1 -1.95 -21.39 -8.14
CA MET A 1 -2.02 -19.99 -8.60
C MET A 1 -2.05 -19.09 -7.37
N LYS A 2 -1.24 -18.03 -7.31
CA LYS A 2 -1.26 -17.09 -6.19
C LYS A 2 -2.57 -16.31 -6.21
N LYS A 3 -3.08 -15.97 -5.03
CA LYS A 3 -4.27 -15.14 -4.89
C LYS A 3 -4.00 -13.72 -5.38
N SER A 4 -4.90 -13.16 -6.18
CA SER A 4 -4.72 -11.87 -6.89
C SER A 4 -5.52 -10.70 -6.30
N SER A 5 -6.31 -10.94 -5.26
CA SER A 5 -7.08 -9.90 -4.57
C SER A 5 -7.24 -10.23 -3.09
N PHE A 6 -7.40 -9.21 -2.23
CA PHE A 6 -7.50 -9.36 -0.79
C PHE A 6 -8.54 -8.40 -0.23
N ASN A 7 -9.42 -8.93 0.62
CA ASN A 7 -10.43 -8.14 1.32
C ASN A 7 -9.89 -7.58 2.65
N TYR A 8 -10.68 -6.74 3.31
CA TYR A 8 -10.27 -6.08 4.55
C TYR A 8 -9.84 -7.05 5.67
N ASN A 9 -10.57 -8.15 5.87
CA ASN A 9 -10.24 -9.11 6.91
C ASN A 9 -8.87 -9.78 6.67
N GLU A 10 -8.54 -10.05 5.42
CA GLU A 10 -7.24 -10.61 5.04
C GLU A 10 -6.09 -9.58 5.21
N LEU A 11 -6.38 -8.29 4.98
CA LEU A 11 -5.43 -7.24 5.28
C LEU A 11 -5.17 -7.13 6.80
N ILE A 12 -6.20 -7.27 7.62
CA ILE A 12 -6.06 -7.34 9.08
C ILE A 12 -5.29 -8.59 9.50
N ASP A 13 -5.51 -9.74 8.88
CA ASP A 13 -4.71 -10.94 9.12
C ASP A 13 -3.24 -10.74 8.74
N CYS A 14 -2.96 -9.97 7.68
CA CYS A 14 -1.60 -9.56 7.34
C CYS A 14 -0.99 -8.66 8.43
N ALA A 15 -1.73 -7.66 8.91
CA ALA A 15 -1.28 -6.78 9.99
C ALA A 15 -0.97 -7.55 11.28
N ASN A 16 -1.76 -8.57 11.58
CA ASN A 16 -1.58 -9.47 12.72
C ASN A 16 -0.48 -10.52 12.51
N GLY A 17 0.14 -10.56 11.32
CA GLY A 17 1.21 -11.50 10.99
C GLY A 17 0.76 -12.92 10.68
N LYS A 18 -0.55 -13.12 10.42
CA LYS A 18 -1.10 -14.44 10.11
C LYS A 18 -0.99 -14.78 8.62
N LEU A 19 -1.14 -13.80 7.72
CA LEU A 19 -1.26 -14.03 6.29
C LEU A 19 0.02 -14.61 5.68
N PHE A 20 1.18 -14.05 6.02
CA PHE A 20 2.48 -14.49 5.48
C PHE A 20 3.33 -15.25 6.50
N GLY A 21 2.85 -15.41 7.73
CA GLY A 21 3.50 -16.14 8.80
C GLY A 21 4.57 -15.34 9.57
N PRO A 22 5.15 -15.96 10.61
CA PRO A 22 6.10 -15.29 11.50
C PRO A 22 7.37 -14.85 10.76
N GLY A 23 7.90 -13.67 11.13
CA GLY A 23 9.15 -13.14 10.56
C GLY A 23 9.00 -12.48 9.19
N ASN A 24 7.84 -12.56 8.58
CA ASN A 24 7.56 -12.00 7.24
C ASN A 24 6.91 -10.61 7.31
N ALA A 25 6.72 -10.00 6.13
CA ALA A 25 6.12 -8.70 6.00
C ALA A 25 4.73 -8.63 6.66
N LYS A 26 4.46 -7.52 7.33
CA LYS A 26 3.16 -7.21 7.91
C LYS A 26 2.71 -5.85 7.42
N LEU A 27 1.42 -5.71 7.22
CA LEU A 27 0.81 -4.39 7.07
C LEU A 27 0.76 -3.65 8.41
N THR A 28 0.58 -2.35 8.33
CA THR A 28 0.23 -1.54 9.50
C THR A 28 -1.19 -1.87 9.94
N SER A 29 -1.45 -1.70 11.23
CA SER A 29 -2.81 -1.82 11.77
C SER A 29 -3.58 -0.51 11.63
N PRO A 30 -4.93 -0.54 11.62
CA PRO A 30 -5.71 0.69 11.76
C PRO A 30 -5.31 1.49 13.01
N PRO A 31 -5.30 2.84 12.93
CA PRO A 31 -5.79 3.67 11.85
C PRO A 31 -4.78 3.91 10.71
N MET A 32 -3.55 3.39 10.78
CA MET A 32 -2.51 3.62 9.76
C MET A 32 -2.64 2.74 8.51
N LEU A 33 -3.47 1.72 8.51
CA LEU A 33 -3.80 0.97 7.29
C LEU A 33 -4.58 1.88 6.33
N MET A 34 -4.00 2.16 5.15
CA MET A 34 -4.48 3.22 4.25
C MET A 34 -5.27 2.70 3.05
N PHE A 35 -5.74 1.47 3.08
CA PHE A 35 -6.65 0.91 2.07
C PHE A 35 -7.54 -0.18 2.68
N ASP A 36 -8.72 -0.36 2.09
CA ASP A 36 -9.73 -1.32 2.56
C ASP A 36 -9.62 -2.66 1.84
N ARG A 37 -9.01 -2.67 0.64
CA ARG A 37 -8.87 -3.87 -0.19
C ARG A 37 -7.77 -3.71 -1.23
N ILE A 38 -7.19 -4.84 -1.63
CA ILE A 38 -6.37 -4.97 -2.82
C ILE A 38 -7.24 -5.64 -3.87
N THR A 39 -7.53 -4.93 -4.95
CA THR A 39 -8.40 -5.41 -6.03
C THR A 39 -7.64 -6.23 -7.03
N GLU A 40 -6.35 -5.94 -7.21
CA GLU A 40 -5.48 -6.64 -8.14
C GLU A 40 -4.03 -6.67 -7.64
N ILE A 41 -3.38 -7.81 -7.82
CA ILE A 41 -1.93 -7.98 -7.64
C ILE A 41 -1.42 -9.02 -8.61
N THR A 42 -0.37 -8.68 -9.36
CA THR A 42 0.26 -9.55 -10.36
C THR A 42 1.77 -9.44 -10.30
N GLU A 43 2.50 -10.50 -10.68
CA GLU A 43 3.97 -10.49 -10.75
C GLU A 43 4.54 -10.28 -12.15
N SER A 44 3.70 -10.19 -13.18
CA SER A 44 4.12 -10.11 -14.58
C SER A 44 3.48 -8.96 -15.37
N GLU A 45 2.44 -8.35 -14.83
CA GLU A 45 1.74 -7.23 -15.49
C GLU A 45 2.29 -5.86 -15.03
N GLY A 46 1.56 -4.80 -15.40
CA GLY A 46 1.96 -3.42 -15.17
C GLY A 46 2.80 -2.85 -16.29
N PHE A 47 3.10 -1.55 -16.19
CA PHE A 47 3.80 -0.80 -17.23
C PHE A 47 5.18 -1.40 -17.60
N TYR A 48 5.89 -1.90 -16.61
CA TYR A 48 7.24 -2.49 -16.79
C TYR A 48 7.23 -4.02 -16.93
N LYS A 49 6.07 -4.66 -16.93
CA LYS A 49 5.93 -6.13 -16.97
C LYS A 49 6.71 -6.86 -15.87
N LYS A 50 6.76 -6.25 -14.68
CA LYS A 50 7.49 -6.74 -13.51
C LYS A 50 6.65 -6.83 -12.25
N GLY A 51 5.33 -6.70 -12.41
CA GLY A 51 4.34 -6.73 -11.37
C GLY A 51 3.65 -5.39 -11.17
N SER A 52 2.41 -5.47 -10.74
CA SER A 52 1.59 -4.31 -10.39
C SER A 52 0.64 -4.63 -9.26
N MET A 53 0.15 -3.60 -8.62
CA MET A 53 -0.92 -3.69 -7.62
C MET A 53 -1.91 -2.56 -7.79
N LYS A 54 -3.16 -2.86 -7.44
CA LYS A 54 -4.23 -1.89 -7.32
C LYS A 54 -4.96 -2.08 -5.99
N ALA A 55 -5.14 -1.01 -5.25
CA ALA A 55 -5.84 -1.01 -3.97
C ALA A 55 -6.78 0.18 -3.87
N GLU A 56 -7.76 0.08 -2.99
CA GLU A 56 -8.81 1.07 -2.83
C GLU A 56 -9.04 1.38 -1.35
N LEU A 57 -9.26 2.68 -1.07
CA LEU A 57 -9.73 3.20 0.21
C LEU A 57 -11.08 3.87 0.00
N ASP A 58 -12.11 3.40 0.69
CA ASP A 58 -13.41 4.08 0.72
C ASP A 58 -13.30 5.34 1.58
N ILE A 59 -13.55 6.50 0.99
CA ILE A 59 -13.51 7.76 1.71
C ILE A 59 -14.83 7.94 2.45
N LYS A 60 -14.72 7.97 3.78
CA LYS A 60 -15.84 8.17 4.71
C LYS A 60 -15.59 9.44 5.51
N ASP A 61 -16.65 10.14 5.86
CA ASP A 61 -16.58 11.42 6.59
C ASP A 61 -15.89 11.31 7.95
N ASN A 62 -15.91 10.13 8.56
CA ASN A 62 -15.34 9.83 9.86
C ASN A 62 -13.90 9.27 9.83
N LEU A 63 -13.22 9.35 8.69
CA LEU A 63 -11.80 9.01 8.65
C LEU A 63 -11.00 9.97 9.53
N TRP A 64 -10.19 9.40 10.41
CA TRP A 64 -9.51 10.11 11.50
C TRP A 64 -8.72 11.35 11.08
N PHE A 65 -8.12 11.34 9.89
CA PHE A 65 -7.32 12.46 9.41
C PHE A 65 -8.15 13.70 9.04
N PHE A 66 -9.44 13.55 8.75
CA PHE A 66 -10.33 14.69 8.49
C PHE A 66 -10.66 15.50 9.74
N ASP A 67 -10.51 14.92 10.93
CA ASP A 67 -10.74 15.62 12.18
C ASP A 67 -9.58 16.53 12.60
N CYS A 68 -8.41 16.32 12.00
CA CYS A 68 -7.18 17.01 12.39
C CYS A 68 -6.40 17.66 11.24
N HIS A 69 -6.70 17.34 10.01
CA HIS A 69 -5.96 17.86 8.86
C HIS A 69 -6.89 18.44 7.77
N PHE A 70 -7.36 19.64 7.89
CA PHE A 70 -7.25 20.58 9.00
C PHE A 70 -8.62 20.76 9.66
N LYS A 71 -8.69 21.30 10.88
CA LYS A 71 -9.94 21.38 11.67
C LYS A 71 -11.11 22.05 10.96
N GLU A 72 -10.85 23.12 10.22
CA GLU A 72 -11.88 23.89 9.47
C GLU A 72 -11.76 23.71 7.94
N ASP A 73 -10.77 22.92 7.50
CA ASP A 73 -10.49 22.64 6.10
C ASP A 73 -10.03 21.16 5.95
N PRO A 74 -10.97 20.21 6.09
CA PRO A 74 -10.64 18.80 6.10
C PRO A 74 -10.22 18.31 4.73
N VAL A 75 -8.97 17.84 4.65
CA VAL A 75 -8.37 17.23 3.47
C VAL A 75 -7.49 16.05 3.87
N MET A 76 -7.46 15.00 3.09
CA MET A 76 -6.56 13.87 3.32
C MET A 76 -5.11 14.33 3.19
N PRO A 77 -4.23 14.08 4.20
CA PRO A 77 -2.81 14.35 4.05
C PRO A 77 -2.20 13.58 2.87
N GLY A 78 -1.53 14.28 1.97
CA GLY A 78 -0.89 13.63 0.81
C GLY A 78 0.17 12.59 1.20
N CYS A 79 0.84 12.80 2.33
CA CYS A 79 1.79 11.83 2.89
C CYS A 79 1.15 10.47 3.24
N LEU A 80 -0.13 10.41 3.57
CA LEU A 80 -0.82 9.15 3.82
C LEU A 80 -1.06 8.37 2.53
N GLY A 81 -1.29 9.05 1.41
CA GLY A 81 -1.33 8.42 0.09
C GLY A 81 0.01 7.81 -0.31
N LEU A 82 1.11 8.52 -0.02
CA LEU A 82 2.46 7.98 -0.22
C LEU A 82 2.72 6.77 0.69
N ASP A 83 2.32 6.85 1.95
CA ASP A 83 2.46 5.73 2.89
C ASP A 83 1.65 4.51 2.45
N ALA A 84 0.45 4.71 1.91
CA ALA A 84 -0.35 3.64 1.31
C ALA A 84 0.44 2.88 0.22
N MET A 85 1.14 3.60 -0.65
CA MET A 85 1.97 2.98 -1.70
C MET A 85 3.14 2.20 -1.10
N TRP A 86 3.79 2.69 -0.05
CA TRP A 86 4.81 1.93 0.68
C TRP A 86 4.25 0.69 1.36
N GLN A 87 3.06 0.77 1.94
CA GLN A 87 2.36 -0.39 2.51
C GLN A 87 2.11 -1.46 1.44
N LEU A 88 1.67 -1.06 0.24
CA LEU A 88 1.47 -1.96 -0.90
C LEU A 88 2.78 -2.61 -1.36
N VAL A 89 3.87 -1.87 -1.43
CA VAL A 89 5.21 -2.42 -1.75
C VAL A 89 5.64 -3.46 -0.72
N GLY A 90 5.44 -3.18 0.57
CA GLY A 90 5.71 -4.14 1.64
C GLY A 90 4.85 -5.40 1.54
N PHE A 91 3.57 -5.25 1.23
CA PHE A 91 2.66 -6.35 0.99
C PHE A 91 3.11 -7.21 -0.20
N PHE A 92 3.51 -6.58 -1.30
CA PHE A 92 4.00 -7.25 -2.50
C PHE A 92 5.19 -8.17 -2.22
N LEU A 93 6.13 -7.73 -1.37
CA LEU A 93 7.27 -8.55 -0.95
C LEU A 93 6.84 -9.84 -0.25
N GLY A 94 5.91 -9.73 0.71
CA GLY A 94 5.35 -10.88 1.41
C GLY A 94 4.58 -11.81 0.48
N TRP A 95 3.79 -11.24 -0.42
CA TRP A 95 3.01 -11.97 -1.42
C TRP A 95 3.89 -12.73 -2.42
N LEU A 96 5.04 -12.19 -2.79
CA LEU A 96 6.04 -12.90 -3.59
C LEU A 96 6.65 -14.11 -2.85
N GLY A 97 6.51 -14.16 -1.51
CA GLY A 97 7.09 -15.21 -0.68
C GLY A 97 8.49 -14.89 -0.15
N ASN A 98 8.90 -13.62 -0.23
CA ASN A 98 10.19 -13.21 0.32
C ASN A 98 10.09 -13.05 1.83
N PRO A 99 11.02 -13.64 2.61
CA PRO A 99 11.05 -13.47 4.06
C PRO A 99 11.57 -12.09 4.46
N GLY A 100 11.29 -11.70 5.69
CA GLY A 100 11.86 -10.51 6.30
C GLY A 100 10.89 -9.34 6.41
N ARG A 101 11.44 -8.20 6.82
CA ARG A 101 10.69 -6.98 7.13
C ARG A 101 11.04 -5.87 6.14
N GLY A 102 10.00 -5.24 5.58
CA GLY A 102 10.16 -4.07 4.72
C GLY A 102 10.53 -2.81 5.49
N ARG A 103 11.37 -1.97 4.89
CA ARG A 103 11.65 -0.60 5.34
C ARG A 103 11.74 0.30 4.11
N ALA A 104 11.04 1.43 4.16
CA ALA A 104 11.20 2.47 3.15
C ALA A 104 12.59 3.10 3.29
N LEU A 105 13.34 3.14 2.21
CA LEU A 105 14.69 3.73 2.19
C LEU A 105 14.72 5.13 1.60
N GLY A 106 13.69 5.48 0.82
CA GLY A 106 13.62 6.79 0.21
C GLY A 106 12.56 6.86 -0.89
N VAL A 107 12.39 8.05 -1.40
CA VAL A 107 11.54 8.38 -2.53
C VAL A 107 12.25 9.44 -3.37
N SER A 108 12.17 9.35 -4.69
CA SER A 108 12.86 10.30 -5.56
C SER A 108 12.03 11.56 -5.81
N THR A 109 10.85 11.41 -6.40
CA THR A 109 9.98 12.54 -6.74
C THR A 109 8.56 12.22 -6.33
N VAL A 110 7.96 13.13 -5.57
CA VAL A 110 6.55 13.11 -5.22
C VAL A 110 5.90 14.38 -5.72
N LYS A 111 4.76 14.26 -6.38
CA LYS A 111 3.95 15.41 -6.81
C LYS A 111 2.52 15.18 -6.33
N PHE A 112 1.95 16.19 -5.71
CA PHE A 112 0.55 16.24 -5.34
C PHE A 112 -0.14 17.22 -6.29
N THR A 113 -1.02 16.71 -7.13
CA THR A 113 -1.68 17.50 -8.18
C THR A 113 -3.18 17.69 -7.94
N GLY A 114 -3.69 17.15 -6.84
CA GLY A 114 -5.09 17.26 -6.44
C GLY A 114 -5.27 16.98 -4.95
N GLU A 115 -6.50 17.09 -4.51
CA GLU A 115 -6.90 16.92 -3.12
C GLU A 115 -7.92 15.79 -2.98
N VAL A 116 -7.86 15.05 -1.88
CA VAL A 116 -8.88 14.08 -1.49
C VAL A 116 -9.69 14.68 -0.36
N LEU A 117 -10.87 15.17 -0.70
CA LEU A 117 -11.82 15.82 0.21
C LEU A 117 -12.90 14.81 0.66
N LYS A 118 -13.71 15.18 1.66
CA LYS A 118 -14.82 14.35 2.18
C LYS A 118 -15.87 13.95 1.13
N ASN A 119 -16.03 14.74 0.08
CA ASN A 119 -16.98 14.45 -1.01
C ASN A 119 -16.45 13.43 -2.04
N VAL A 120 -15.19 13.05 -1.98
CA VAL A 120 -14.63 11.95 -2.77
C VAL A 120 -15.17 10.64 -2.23
N LYS A 121 -15.57 9.73 -3.11
CA LYS A 121 -16.11 8.42 -2.69
C LYS A 121 -15.03 7.40 -2.40
N MET A 122 -13.96 7.42 -3.18
CA MET A 122 -12.92 6.41 -3.12
C MET A 122 -11.58 6.96 -3.64
N ALA A 123 -10.51 6.61 -2.96
CA ALA A 123 -9.15 6.78 -3.46
C ALA A 123 -8.63 5.45 -3.98
N THR A 124 -8.04 5.46 -5.17
CA THR A 124 -7.41 4.29 -5.77
C THR A 124 -5.91 4.48 -5.80
N TYR A 125 -5.19 3.46 -5.37
CA TYR A 125 -3.72 3.40 -5.42
C TYR A 125 -3.30 2.39 -6.48
N GLU A 126 -2.46 2.83 -7.40
CA GLU A 126 -1.89 1.97 -8.44
C GLU A 126 -0.37 2.05 -8.37
N ILE A 127 0.30 0.91 -8.34
CA ILE A 127 1.75 0.82 -8.35
C ILE A 127 2.23 -0.16 -9.42
N ASP A 128 3.30 0.24 -10.12
CA ASP A 128 4.01 -0.59 -11.07
C ASP A 128 5.42 -0.85 -10.59
N MET A 129 5.82 -2.12 -10.55
CA MET A 129 7.16 -2.52 -10.18
C MET A 129 8.12 -2.30 -11.35
N LYS A 130 9.00 -1.31 -11.21
CA LYS A 130 10.01 -1.00 -12.24
C LYS A 130 11.21 -1.94 -12.19
N ARG A 131 11.63 -2.29 -10.98
CA ARG A 131 12.81 -3.12 -10.78
C ARG A 131 12.73 -3.86 -9.45
N ILE A 132 13.04 -5.14 -9.47
CA ILE A 132 13.17 -5.98 -8.29
C ILE A 132 14.63 -6.44 -8.26
N LEU A 133 15.34 -6.17 -7.17
CA LEU A 133 16.73 -6.55 -6.99
C LEU A 133 16.84 -7.44 -5.75
N VAL A 134 17.43 -8.60 -5.94
CA VAL A 134 17.80 -9.51 -4.85
C VAL A 134 19.32 -9.53 -4.75
N LYS A 135 19.86 -9.13 -3.60
CA LYS A 135 21.31 -9.16 -3.33
C LYS A 135 21.55 -9.80 -1.96
N GLY A 136 21.98 -11.03 -1.95
CA GLY A 136 22.12 -11.80 -0.73
C GLY A 136 20.78 -11.93 -0.01
N GLU A 137 20.71 -11.53 1.24
CA GLU A 137 19.49 -11.52 2.05
C GLU A 137 18.68 -10.21 1.90
N THR A 138 19.10 -9.30 1.04
CA THR A 138 18.43 -8.01 0.83
C THR A 138 17.66 -8.01 -0.47
N LEU A 139 16.38 -7.66 -0.38
CA LEU A 139 15.50 -7.42 -1.52
C LEU A 139 15.18 -5.93 -1.58
N SER A 140 15.42 -5.32 -2.73
CA SER A 140 15.08 -3.92 -2.99
C SER A 140 14.07 -3.81 -4.12
N LEU A 141 13.04 -3.00 -3.93
CA LEU A 141 12.03 -2.69 -4.93
C LEU A 141 12.13 -1.22 -5.35
N ILE A 142 12.01 -0.99 -6.65
CA ILE A 142 11.80 0.33 -7.24
C ILE A 142 10.43 0.29 -7.91
N HIS A 143 9.56 1.20 -7.51
CA HIS A 143 8.21 1.36 -8.06
C HIS A 143 7.99 2.82 -8.52
N ILE A 144 7.05 2.99 -9.36
CA ILE A 144 6.59 4.29 -9.83
C ILE A 144 5.08 4.34 -9.67
#